data_05713ff7bdbb46325eb358bb0840171f
#
_entry.id   05713ff7bdbb46325eb358bb0840171f
#
_cell.length_a   1.000
_cell.length_b   1.000
_cell.length_c   1.000
_cell.angle_alpha   90.00
_cell.angle_beta   90.00
_cell.angle_gamma   90.00
#
_symmetry.space_group_name_H-M   'P 1'
#
loop_
_entity.id
_entity.type
_entity.pdbx_description
1 polymer ?
#
loop_
_entity_poly.entity_id
_entity_poly.type
_entity_poly.pdbx_seq_one_letter_code
_entity_poly.pdbx_strand_id
1 'polypeptide(L)'
;MPARHINIETHQETFMKQRFITAAALALAACSTVPNAPKTAQVSLNFAAQINGQPFACGQRYDGVGTTRSSITPSDFRMYVSEVKLLRQDGIAVPVQLTQDGIWQHQNVALIDFENGTGPCRNGTTATNTAVRGQVPAGDYVGVELTVGVPFAQNHQDPTVAPAPLNSTAMFWNWQGGYKFIKFDTTSSGISTDKPAAPNAMGPVTRYSVHLGSTACAGDSKTQAPSACQNSNRMTVRLNQFDLAKNTVVVDMGAVLAQANVD
;
A
#
# COMPACT_ATOMS: atom_id res chain seq x y z
N MET A 1 -15.90 65.43 21.18
CA MET A 1 -17.00 66.19 20.52
C MET A 1 -17.44 65.43 19.27
N PRO A 2 -18.73 65.25 18.98
CA PRO A 2 -19.87 65.05 19.87
C PRO A 2 -20.52 63.65 19.61
N ALA A 3 -21.26 63.21 20.63
CA ALA A 3 -22.16 62.08 20.62
C ALA A 3 -23.37 62.30 19.72
N ARG A 4 -23.92 61.27 19.12
CA ARG A 4 -25.28 61.23 18.57
C ARG A 4 -26.08 60.09 19.16
N HIS A 5 -27.20 60.50 19.75
CA HIS A 5 -28.24 59.66 20.35
C HIS A 5 -28.99 58.85 19.30
N ILE A 6 -29.36 57.62 19.65
CA ILE A 6 -30.32 56.82 18.91
C ILE A 6 -31.60 56.75 19.69
N ASN A 7 -32.68 57.24 19.02
CA ASN A 7 -34.06 57.22 19.52
C ASN A 7 -34.62 55.78 19.41
N ILE A 8 -35.30 55.37 20.47
CA ILE A 8 -36.15 54.20 20.52
C ILE A 8 -37.56 54.60 20.29
N GLU A 9 -38.18 54.15 19.22
CA GLU A 9 -39.61 54.25 19.03
C GLU A 9 -40.29 52.92 19.30
N THR A 10 -41.21 52.97 20.26
CA THR A 10 -42.12 51.87 20.62
C THR A 10 -43.35 51.94 19.73
N HIS A 11 -43.67 50.83 19.04
CA HIS A 11 -44.97 50.69 18.38
C HIS A 11 -45.83 49.65 19.08
N GLN A 12 -47.06 50.09 19.41
CA GLN A 12 -48.10 49.38 20.14
C GLN A 12 -48.70 48.20 19.35
N GLU A 13 -49.13 47.25 20.15
CA GLU A 13 -49.86 46.03 19.74
C GLU A 13 -51.23 46.35 19.15
N THR A 14 -51.59 45.69 18.08
CA THR A 14 -52.96 45.57 17.60
C THR A 14 -53.39 44.10 17.63
N PHE A 15 -54.29 43.82 18.59
CA PHE A 15 -54.92 42.49 18.69
C PHE A 15 -55.86 42.25 17.51
N MET A 16 -55.57 41.27 16.68
CA MET A 16 -56.48 40.73 15.68
C MET A 16 -56.82 39.27 16.00
N LYS A 17 -58.09 39.07 16.40
CA LYS A 17 -58.66 37.74 16.64
C LYS A 17 -58.65 36.90 15.35
N GLN A 18 -57.84 35.88 15.30
CA GLN A 18 -57.87 34.95 14.20
C GLN A 18 -58.49 33.59 14.64
N ARG A 19 -59.53 33.22 13.93
CA ARG A 19 -60.33 32.01 14.13
C ARG A 19 -59.49 30.78 13.83
N PHE A 20 -59.48 29.83 14.78
CA PHE A 20 -58.88 28.50 14.58
C PHE A 20 -59.69 27.71 13.55
N ILE A 21 -59.09 27.43 12.38
CA ILE A 21 -59.53 26.39 11.46
C ILE A 21 -58.61 25.19 11.71
N THR A 22 -59.14 24.16 12.36
CA THR A 22 -58.48 22.85 12.55
C THR A 22 -58.45 22.15 11.19
N ALA A 23 -57.33 22.22 10.47
CA ALA A 23 -57.07 21.33 9.36
C ALA A 23 -56.42 20.05 9.89
N ALA A 24 -57.17 18.94 9.83
CA ALA A 24 -56.62 17.61 10.08
C ALA A 24 -55.66 17.25 8.95
N ALA A 25 -54.37 17.32 9.20
CA ALA A 25 -53.36 16.81 8.29
C ALA A 25 -53.30 15.26 8.45
N LEU A 26 -53.80 14.54 7.46
CA LEU A 26 -53.51 13.12 7.30
C LEU A 26 -52.03 12.99 6.97
N ALA A 27 -51.22 12.54 7.94
CA ALA A 27 -49.85 12.14 7.69
C ALA A 27 -49.84 10.78 6.96
N LEU A 28 -49.70 10.82 5.64
CA LEU A 28 -49.32 9.64 4.85
C LEU A 28 -47.89 9.25 5.25
N ALA A 29 -47.76 8.25 6.12
CA ALA A 29 -46.49 7.60 6.39
C ALA A 29 -46.08 6.84 5.12
N ALA A 30 -45.34 7.49 4.22
CA ALA A 30 -44.61 6.83 3.16
C ALA A 30 -43.50 5.99 3.81
N CYS A 31 -43.75 4.70 4.01
CA CYS A 31 -42.67 3.74 4.25
C CYS A 31 -41.74 3.74 3.04
N SER A 32 -40.72 4.60 3.06
CA SER A 32 -39.60 4.50 2.16
C SER A 32 -38.87 3.22 2.49
N THR A 33 -39.06 2.15 1.72
CA THR A 33 -38.21 0.98 1.76
C THR A 33 -36.83 1.44 1.26
N VAL A 34 -35.94 1.77 2.20
CA VAL A 34 -34.52 1.99 1.90
C VAL A 34 -34.06 0.67 1.25
N PRO A 35 -33.56 0.70 0.00
CA PRO A 35 -33.02 -0.52 -0.61
C PRO A 35 -31.99 -1.10 0.34
N ASN A 36 -32.13 -2.39 0.70
CA ASN A 36 -31.15 -3.08 1.50
C ASN A 36 -29.77 -2.85 0.86
N ALA A 37 -28.86 -2.19 1.58
CA ALA A 37 -27.49 -2.03 1.13
C ALA A 37 -26.94 -3.42 0.76
N PRO A 38 -26.21 -3.57 -0.35
CA PRO A 38 -25.69 -4.87 -0.75
C PRO A 38 -24.85 -5.44 0.39
N LYS A 39 -25.11 -6.70 0.73
CA LYS A 39 -24.35 -7.40 1.77
C LYS A 39 -22.88 -7.40 1.37
N THR A 40 -21.98 -7.04 2.30
CA THR A 40 -20.54 -7.12 2.11
C THR A 40 -19.96 -8.28 2.92
N ALA A 41 -18.85 -8.82 2.44
CA ALA A 41 -18.05 -9.84 3.13
C ALA A 41 -16.68 -9.25 3.46
N GLN A 42 -16.18 -9.51 4.67
CA GLN A 42 -14.81 -9.21 5.05
C GLN A 42 -13.86 -10.21 4.39
N VAL A 43 -12.74 -9.71 3.90
CA VAL A 43 -11.73 -10.54 3.23
C VAL A 43 -10.34 -10.22 3.76
N SER A 44 -9.48 -11.26 3.78
CA SER A 44 -8.08 -11.15 4.11
C SER A 44 -7.28 -11.91 3.06
N LEU A 45 -6.40 -11.22 2.35
CA LEU A 45 -5.43 -11.81 1.43
C LEU A 45 -4.10 -11.94 2.16
N ASN A 46 -3.68 -13.16 2.47
CA ASN A 46 -2.47 -13.43 3.23
C ASN A 46 -1.26 -13.59 2.31
N PHE A 47 -0.09 -13.15 2.81
CA PHE A 47 1.19 -13.22 2.14
C PHE A 47 2.20 -13.99 2.99
N ALA A 48 3.13 -14.67 2.32
CA ALA A 48 4.29 -15.29 2.94
C ALA A 48 5.54 -15.00 2.11
N ALA A 49 6.63 -14.70 2.78
CA ALA A 49 7.93 -14.52 2.14
C ALA A 49 8.77 -15.79 2.23
N GLN A 50 9.49 -16.11 1.16
CA GLN A 50 10.41 -17.25 1.08
C GLN A 50 11.68 -16.87 0.34
N ILE A 51 12.72 -17.70 0.54
CA ILE A 51 13.94 -17.71 -0.25
C ILE A 51 14.28 -19.18 -0.57
N ASN A 52 14.23 -19.56 -1.85
CA ASN A 52 14.37 -20.93 -2.31
C ASN A 52 13.42 -21.91 -1.56
N GLY A 53 12.16 -21.52 -1.39
CA GLY A 53 11.14 -22.31 -0.71
C GLY A 53 11.25 -22.37 0.82
N GLN A 54 12.28 -21.77 1.43
CA GLN A 54 12.42 -21.67 2.89
C GLN A 54 11.78 -20.37 3.40
N PRO A 55 11.05 -20.40 4.54
CA PRO A 55 10.46 -19.19 5.12
C PRO A 55 11.50 -18.10 5.35
N PHE A 56 11.15 -16.86 5.00
CA PHE A 56 11.99 -15.70 5.26
C PHE A 56 12.10 -15.42 6.77
N ALA A 57 13.33 -15.13 7.20
CA ALA A 57 13.60 -14.58 8.54
C ALA A 57 14.81 -13.63 8.48
N CYS A 58 14.71 -12.53 9.24
CA CYS A 58 15.81 -11.58 9.38
C CYS A 58 17.07 -12.26 9.93
N GLY A 59 18.20 -12.09 9.24
CA GLY A 59 19.48 -12.63 9.67
C GLY A 59 19.66 -14.14 9.47
N GLN A 60 18.67 -14.84 8.95
CA GLN A 60 18.84 -16.22 8.55
C GLN A 60 19.68 -16.30 7.27
N ARG A 61 20.61 -17.25 7.23
CA ARG A 61 21.40 -17.55 6.04
C ARG A 61 20.63 -18.48 5.10
N TYR A 62 20.66 -18.15 3.81
CA TYR A 62 20.09 -18.95 2.73
C TYR A 62 21.17 -19.24 1.70
N ASP A 63 21.35 -20.50 1.35
CA ASP A 63 22.40 -20.96 0.44
C ASP A 63 21.86 -21.19 -0.98
N GLY A 64 22.77 -21.17 -1.95
CA GLY A 64 22.49 -21.52 -3.33
C GLY A 64 21.64 -20.50 -4.10
N VAL A 65 21.74 -19.22 -3.76
CA VAL A 65 20.98 -18.14 -4.37
C VAL A 65 21.70 -17.54 -5.58
N GLY A 66 20.94 -17.24 -6.63
CA GLY A 66 21.44 -16.63 -7.86
C GLY A 66 22.28 -17.55 -8.73
N THR A 67 22.84 -17.00 -9.80
CA THR A 67 23.69 -17.72 -10.77
C THR A 67 25.02 -18.15 -10.15
N THR A 68 25.51 -17.43 -9.18
CA THR A 68 26.74 -17.72 -8.44
C THR A 68 26.54 -18.71 -7.30
N ARG A 69 25.27 -19.11 -7.02
CA ARG A 69 24.89 -20.03 -5.93
C ARG A 69 25.42 -19.58 -4.56
N SER A 70 25.40 -18.28 -4.34
CA SER A 70 25.95 -17.66 -3.15
C SER A 70 25.06 -17.86 -1.92
N SER A 71 25.64 -17.66 -0.75
CA SER A 71 24.88 -17.56 0.50
C SER A 71 24.49 -16.12 0.74
N ILE A 72 23.22 -15.88 1.05
CA ILE A 72 22.74 -14.56 1.40
C ILE A 72 22.15 -14.51 2.81
N THR A 73 22.18 -13.32 3.42
CA THR A 73 21.58 -13.07 4.72
C THR A 73 20.73 -11.78 4.63
N PRO A 74 19.39 -11.90 4.61
CA PRO A 74 18.50 -10.75 4.44
C PRO A 74 18.56 -9.78 5.61
N SER A 75 18.38 -8.49 5.28
CA SER A 75 18.33 -7.38 6.23
C SER A 75 17.13 -6.45 6.03
N ASP A 76 16.30 -6.68 5.03
CA ASP A 76 15.02 -6.00 4.79
C ASP A 76 14.19 -6.78 3.79
N PHE A 77 12.86 -6.86 4.01
CA PHE A 77 11.92 -7.30 2.98
C PHE A 77 10.55 -6.69 3.18
N ARG A 78 10.25 -5.71 2.36
CA ARG A 78 8.97 -5.00 2.31
C ARG A 78 8.50 -4.80 0.88
N MET A 79 7.20 -4.74 0.67
CA MET A 79 6.62 -4.46 -0.64
C MET A 79 5.27 -3.74 -0.54
N TYR A 80 5.00 -2.85 -1.49
CA TYR A 80 3.68 -2.29 -1.68
C TYR A 80 2.85 -3.13 -2.63
N VAL A 81 1.62 -3.37 -2.24
CA VAL A 81 0.57 -3.90 -3.12
C VAL A 81 -0.57 -2.89 -3.22
N SER A 82 -1.19 -2.83 -4.38
CA SER A 82 -2.29 -1.89 -4.64
C SER A 82 -3.35 -2.53 -5.53
N GLU A 83 -4.50 -1.86 -5.62
CA GLU A 83 -5.56 -2.21 -6.57
C GLU A 83 -5.99 -3.69 -6.49
N VAL A 84 -6.09 -4.21 -5.26
CA VAL A 84 -6.49 -5.60 -5.04
C VAL A 84 -7.93 -5.80 -5.46
N LYS A 85 -8.17 -6.85 -6.24
CA LYS A 85 -9.48 -7.25 -6.74
C LYS A 85 -9.68 -8.75 -6.55
N LEU A 86 -10.89 -9.16 -6.30
CA LEU A 86 -11.29 -10.56 -6.32
C LEU A 86 -11.95 -10.89 -7.65
N LEU A 87 -11.67 -12.08 -8.16
CA LEU A 87 -12.14 -12.54 -9.46
C LEU A 87 -13.33 -13.48 -9.26
N ARG A 88 -14.44 -13.16 -9.92
CA ARG A 88 -15.58 -14.07 -10.02
C ARG A 88 -15.32 -15.15 -11.07
N GLN A 89 -16.15 -16.21 -11.05
CA GLN A 89 -16.05 -17.28 -12.01
C GLN A 89 -16.32 -16.83 -13.45
N ASP A 90 -17.12 -15.78 -13.64
CA ASP A 90 -17.37 -15.14 -14.95
C ASP A 90 -16.23 -14.24 -15.43
N GLY A 91 -15.13 -14.14 -14.65
CA GLY A 91 -13.95 -13.33 -14.96
C GLY A 91 -14.06 -11.87 -14.55
N ILE A 92 -15.19 -11.43 -14.01
CA ILE A 92 -15.34 -10.05 -13.50
C ILE A 92 -14.43 -9.85 -12.29
N ALA A 93 -13.61 -8.80 -12.35
CA ALA A 93 -12.73 -8.37 -11.28
C ALA A 93 -13.44 -7.34 -10.39
N VAL A 94 -13.66 -7.67 -9.13
CA VAL A 94 -14.36 -6.84 -8.15
C VAL A 94 -13.33 -6.20 -7.20
N PRO A 95 -13.22 -4.86 -7.13
CA PRO A 95 -12.28 -4.19 -6.25
C PRO A 95 -12.55 -4.52 -4.78
N VAL A 96 -11.47 -4.77 -4.03
CA VAL A 96 -11.49 -4.85 -2.57
C VAL A 96 -11.43 -3.43 -2.02
N GLN A 97 -12.42 -3.06 -1.23
CA GLN A 97 -12.36 -1.84 -0.45
C GLN A 97 -11.49 -2.10 0.77
N LEU A 98 -10.26 -1.59 0.76
CA LEU A 98 -9.31 -1.84 1.83
C LEU A 98 -9.76 -1.21 3.16
N THR A 99 -9.51 -1.91 4.25
CA THR A 99 -9.67 -1.37 5.60
C THR A 99 -8.66 -0.23 5.78
N GLN A 100 -9.14 0.94 6.20
CA GLN A 100 -8.28 2.09 6.46
C GLN A 100 -7.81 2.03 7.91
N ASP A 101 -6.72 1.30 8.15
CA ASP A 101 -6.22 1.01 9.51
C ASP A 101 -5.27 2.09 10.05
N GLY A 102 -4.85 3.03 9.20
CA GLY A 102 -3.97 4.13 9.58
C GLY A 102 -2.53 3.73 9.85
N ILE A 103 -2.14 2.49 9.54
CA ILE A 103 -0.79 1.94 9.75
C ILE A 103 -0.28 1.26 8.48
N TRP A 104 -1.02 0.27 7.96
CA TRP A 104 -0.58 -0.61 6.89
C TRP A 104 -1.33 -0.40 5.58
N GLN A 105 -2.51 0.25 5.63
CA GLN A 105 -3.37 0.42 4.48
C GLN A 105 -3.92 1.83 4.38
N HIS A 106 -3.81 2.42 3.19
CA HIS A 106 -4.37 3.74 2.87
C HIS A 106 -4.94 3.75 1.46
N GLN A 107 -6.22 4.17 1.34
CA GLN A 107 -6.97 4.13 0.09
C GLN A 107 -6.92 2.73 -0.55
N ASN A 108 -6.21 2.57 -1.66
CA ASN A 108 -6.06 1.31 -2.39
C ASN A 108 -4.63 0.73 -2.32
N VAL A 109 -3.80 1.20 -1.40
CA VAL A 109 -2.40 0.76 -1.21
C VAL A 109 -2.25 0.10 0.16
N ALA A 110 -1.52 -1.00 0.19
CA ALA A 110 -1.09 -1.68 1.41
C ALA A 110 0.42 -1.92 1.40
N LEU A 111 1.07 -1.76 2.55
CA LEU A 111 2.45 -2.20 2.78
C LEU A 111 2.44 -3.59 3.39
N ILE A 112 3.06 -4.54 2.71
CA ILE A 112 3.40 -5.85 3.25
C ILE A 112 4.81 -5.74 3.81
N ASP A 113 4.97 -6.10 5.08
CA ASP A 113 6.20 -5.97 5.84
C ASP A 113 6.54 -7.29 6.51
N PHE A 114 7.58 -7.96 6.02
CA PHE A 114 8.04 -9.25 6.55
C PHE A 114 9.20 -9.09 7.53
N GLU A 115 9.85 -7.92 7.56
CA GLU A 115 10.94 -7.68 8.48
C GLU A 115 10.42 -7.26 9.86
N ASN A 116 11.14 -7.60 10.93
CA ASN A 116 10.66 -7.44 12.31
C ASN A 116 11.61 -6.61 13.19
N GLY A 117 12.50 -5.84 12.59
CA GLY A 117 13.46 -4.99 13.30
C GLY A 117 14.57 -5.74 14.05
N THR A 118 14.66 -7.08 13.92
CA THR A 118 15.68 -7.87 14.65
C THR A 118 16.95 -8.07 13.85
N GLY A 119 18.06 -8.30 14.54
CA GLY A 119 19.36 -8.62 13.92
C GLY A 119 19.76 -7.58 12.85
N PRO A 120 20.03 -8.00 11.60
CA PRO A 120 20.40 -7.11 10.51
C PRO A 120 19.23 -6.24 10.02
N CYS A 121 17.97 -6.57 10.34
CA CYS A 121 16.76 -5.79 9.98
C CYS A 121 16.54 -4.56 10.89
N ARG A 122 17.56 -4.11 11.61
CA ARG A 122 17.48 -3.04 12.61
C ARG A 122 16.97 -1.67 12.08
N ASN A 123 16.89 -1.50 10.76
CA ASN A 123 16.38 -0.27 10.14
C ASN A 123 14.87 -0.33 9.87
N GLY A 124 14.22 -1.40 10.29
CA GLY A 124 12.79 -1.60 10.22
C GLY A 124 12.09 -1.38 11.55
N THR A 125 10.92 -1.96 11.70
CA THR A 125 10.10 -1.90 12.90
C THR A 125 9.84 -3.29 13.44
N THR A 126 9.48 -3.40 14.73
CA THR A 126 9.12 -4.70 15.31
C THR A 126 7.76 -5.20 14.84
N ALA A 127 6.91 -4.30 14.38
CA ALA A 127 5.60 -4.65 13.85
C ALA A 127 5.72 -5.09 12.40
N THR A 128 5.06 -6.19 12.05
CA THR A 128 5.00 -6.75 10.70
C THR A 128 3.57 -6.72 10.16
N ASN A 129 3.40 -6.77 8.84
CA ASN A 129 2.12 -6.95 8.20
C ASN A 129 2.20 -7.93 7.04
N THR A 130 1.52 -9.06 7.17
CA THR A 130 1.49 -10.12 6.15
C THR A 130 0.10 -10.29 5.53
N ALA A 131 -0.77 -9.29 5.62
CA ALA A 131 -2.11 -9.42 5.05
C ALA A 131 -2.65 -8.08 4.52
N VAL A 132 -3.39 -8.17 3.42
CA VAL A 132 -4.29 -7.11 2.96
C VAL A 132 -5.69 -7.44 3.42
N ARG A 133 -6.34 -6.51 4.12
CA ARG A 133 -7.69 -6.66 4.68
C ARG A 133 -8.64 -5.65 4.05
N GLY A 134 -9.87 -6.06 3.88
CA GLY A 134 -10.90 -5.19 3.31
C GLY A 134 -12.25 -5.87 3.21
N GLN A 135 -13.11 -5.28 2.42
CA GLN A 135 -14.44 -5.80 2.17
C GLN A 135 -14.78 -5.77 0.68
N VAL A 136 -15.64 -6.69 0.28
CA VAL A 136 -16.19 -6.81 -1.07
C VAL A 136 -17.70 -7.06 -0.98
N PRO A 137 -18.48 -6.82 -2.04
CA PRO A 137 -19.84 -7.34 -2.12
C PRO A 137 -19.85 -8.86 -1.88
N ALA A 138 -20.81 -9.36 -1.12
CA ALA A 138 -20.92 -10.80 -0.87
C ALA A 138 -21.10 -11.55 -2.20
N GLY A 139 -20.41 -12.68 -2.35
CA GLY A 139 -20.42 -13.48 -3.57
C GLY A 139 -19.32 -14.53 -3.56
N ASP A 140 -19.30 -15.34 -4.63
CA ASP A 140 -18.30 -16.39 -4.81
C ASP A 140 -17.14 -15.84 -5.64
N TYR A 141 -15.94 -15.99 -5.10
CA TYR A 141 -14.70 -15.54 -5.72
C TYR A 141 -13.74 -16.72 -5.87
N VAL A 142 -13.14 -16.82 -7.04
CA VAL A 142 -12.29 -17.94 -7.45
C VAL A 142 -10.86 -17.54 -7.76
N GLY A 143 -10.52 -16.27 -7.55
CA GLY A 143 -9.19 -15.77 -7.84
C GLY A 143 -8.95 -14.39 -7.26
N VAL A 144 -7.71 -13.93 -7.39
CA VAL A 144 -7.27 -12.60 -6.97
C VAL A 144 -6.43 -11.95 -8.07
N GLU A 145 -6.59 -10.64 -8.22
CA GLU A 145 -5.72 -9.78 -9.01
C GLU A 145 -5.20 -8.66 -8.10
N LEU A 146 -3.92 -8.38 -8.17
CA LEU A 146 -3.29 -7.30 -7.43
C LEU A 146 -2.18 -6.65 -8.25
N THR A 147 -1.81 -5.44 -7.92
CA THR A 147 -0.65 -4.77 -8.51
C THR A 147 0.44 -4.62 -7.46
N VAL A 148 1.65 -5.12 -7.75
CA VAL A 148 2.84 -4.77 -6.99
C VAL A 148 3.26 -3.37 -7.39
N GLY A 149 3.27 -2.45 -6.43
CA GLY A 149 3.62 -1.05 -6.64
C GLY A 149 2.59 -0.06 -6.12
N VAL A 150 2.96 1.21 -6.16
CA VAL A 150 2.15 2.35 -5.75
C VAL A 150 1.59 3.05 -7.00
N PRO A 151 0.29 3.38 -7.06
CA PRO A 151 -0.28 4.16 -8.15
C PRO A 151 0.44 5.50 -8.34
N PHE A 152 0.59 5.96 -9.59
CA PHE A 152 1.37 7.16 -9.91
C PHE A 152 0.96 8.38 -9.08
N ALA A 153 -0.33 8.61 -8.90
CA ALA A 153 -0.86 9.74 -8.13
C ALA A 153 -0.41 9.75 -6.66
N GLN A 154 -0.03 8.59 -6.10
CA GLN A 154 0.43 8.43 -4.73
C GLN A 154 1.95 8.21 -4.66
N ASN A 155 2.59 7.77 -5.77
CA ASN A 155 3.99 7.36 -5.80
C ASN A 155 4.99 8.50 -5.59
N HIS A 156 4.61 9.73 -5.90
CA HIS A 156 5.50 10.89 -5.86
C HIS A 156 5.05 11.96 -4.86
N GLN A 157 4.34 11.55 -3.82
CA GLN A 157 3.92 12.44 -2.73
C GLN A 157 5.05 12.61 -1.70
N ASP A 158 4.96 13.67 -0.91
CA ASP A 158 5.89 13.90 0.20
C ASP A 158 5.68 12.88 1.32
N PRO A 159 6.65 11.98 1.58
CA PRO A 159 6.50 10.98 2.62
C PRO A 159 6.49 11.57 4.04
N THR A 160 6.90 12.82 4.22
CA THR A 160 6.91 13.46 5.55
C THR A 160 5.52 13.88 6.01
N VAL A 161 4.58 14.03 5.08
CA VAL A 161 3.18 14.41 5.35
C VAL A 161 2.17 13.40 4.81
N ALA A 162 2.63 12.39 4.06
CA ALA A 162 1.77 11.33 3.55
C ALA A 162 1.19 10.50 4.71
N PRO A 163 -0.06 10.02 4.59
CA PRO A 163 -0.60 9.07 5.57
C PRO A 163 0.13 7.73 5.50
N ALA A 164 0.21 7.03 6.64
CA ALA A 164 0.72 5.66 6.66
C ALA A 164 -0.13 4.76 5.73
N PRO A 165 0.52 3.82 5.03
CA PRO A 165 1.94 3.41 5.09
C PRO A 165 2.87 4.20 4.15
N LEU A 166 2.39 5.25 3.50
CA LEU A 166 3.18 6.05 2.55
C LEU A 166 4.12 7.05 3.25
N ASN A 167 4.09 7.15 4.57
CA ASN A 167 5.03 7.93 5.37
C ASN A 167 6.36 7.20 5.66
N SER A 168 6.56 6.00 5.11
CA SER A 168 7.80 5.24 5.30
C SER A 168 8.94 5.77 4.44
N THR A 169 9.83 6.57 5.02
CA THR A 169 11.01 7.11 4.32
C THR A 169 12.00 6.03 3.90
N ALA A 170 12.05 4.90 4.60
CA ALA A 170 12.87 3.75 4.22
C ALA A 170 12.43 3.11 2.88
N MET A 171 11.15 3.29 2.53
CA MET A 171 10.56 2.83 1.27
C MET A 171 10.54 3.91 0.18
N PHE A 172 11.12 5.07 0.42
CA PHE A 172 11.13 6.20 -0.53
C PHE A 172 12.56 6.51 -0.97
N TRP A 173 12.75 6.89 -2.23
CA TRP A 173 14.03 7.38 -2.73
C TRP A 173 14.12 8.90 -2.68
N ASN A 174 13.31 9.54 -3.49
CA ASN A 174 13.17 10.99 -3.64
C ASN A 174 11.91 11.28 -4.45
N TRP A 175 11.56 12.54 -4.61
CA TRP A 175 10.37 12.96 -5.35
C TRP A 175 10.31 12.39 -6.78
N GLN A 176 11.42 12.40 -7.51
CA GLN A 176 11.49 11.91 -8.88
C GLN A 176 11.36 10.38 -8.96
N GLY A 177 12.03 9.66 -8.07
CA GLY A 177 11.99 8.19 -8.06
C GLY A 177 10.73 7.63 -7.43
N GLY A 178 10.15 8.33 -6.45
CA GLY A 178 9.01 7.85 -5.68
C GLY A 178 9.36 6.73 -4.73
N TYR A 179 8.37 5.84 -4.48
CA TYR A 179 8.51 4.71 -3.57
C TYR A 179 9.22 3.51 -4.22
N LYS A 180 9.92 2.75 -3.39
CA LYS A 180 10.35 1.39 -3.69
C LYS A 180 9.12 0.47 -3.60
N PHE A 181 8.73 -0.12 -4.69
CA PHE A 181 7.59 -1.06 -4.74
C PHE A 181 7.93 -2.39 -4.10
N ILE A 182 9.18 -2.83 -4.29
CA ILE A 182 9.82 -3.92 -3.54
C ILE A 182 11.12 -3.35 -3.00
N LYS A 183 11.39 -3.64 -1.73
CA LYS A 183 12.67 -3.45 -1.08
C LYS A 183 13.08 -4.77 -0.45
N PHE A 184 14.11 -5.37 -1.00
CA PHE A 184 14.77 -6.53 -0.44
C PHE A 184 16.26 -6.25 -0.36
N ASP A 185 16.79 -6.20 0.84
CA ASP A 185 18.21 -5.97 1.10
C ASP A 185 18.82 -7.23 1.74
N THR A 186 20.02 -7.56 1.32
CA THR A 186 20.76 -8.72 1.83
C THR A 186 22.26 -8.48 1.79
N THR A 187 23.00 -9.23 2.59
CA THR A 187 24.44 -9.44 2.38
C THR A 187 24.64 -10.71 1.58
N SER A 188 25.70 -10.76 0.77
CA SER A 188 26.14 -11.94 0.02
C SER A 188 27.49 -12.43 0.54
N SER A 189 27.77 -13.72 0.37
CA SER A 189 29.05 -14.34 0.73
C SER A 189 30.14 -14.11 -0.31
N GLY A 190 29.77 -13.65 -1.51
CA GLY A 190 30.69 -13.49 -2.61
C GLY A 190 31.25 -12.09 -2.73
N ILE A 191 32.23 -11.97 -3.61
CA ILE A 191 32.81 -10.70 -4.04
C ILE A 191 32.25 -10.45 -5.44
N SER A 192 31.53 -9.34 -5.63
CA SER A 192 31.06 -8.97 -6.95
C SER A 192 32.27 -8.77 -7.89
N THR A 193 32.41 -9.67 -8.86
CA THR A 193 33.41 -9.54 -9.91
C THR A 193 33.07 -8.47 -10.94
N ASP A 194 31.79 -8.06 -10.99
CA ASP A 194 31.27 -7.12 -11.99
C ASP A 194 31.39 -5.65 -11.58
N LYS A 195 31.76 -5.40 -10.32
CA LYS A 195 32.03 -4.05 -9.83
C LYS A 195 33.45 -3.99 -9.29
N PRO A 196 34.42 -3.47 -10.09
CA PRO A 196 35.73 -3.17 -9.55
C PRO A 196 35.57 -2.34 -8.29
N ALA A 197 36.21 -2.75 -7.20
CA ALA A 197 36.24 -1.94 -6.00
C ALA A 197 36.71 -0.53 -6.37
N ALA A 198 35.95 0.49 -5.97
CA ALA A 198 36.45 1.86 -6.12
C ALA A 198 37.83 1.95 -5.45
N PRO A 199 38.76 2.75 -5.97
CA PRO A 199 40.14 2.80 -5.46
C PRO A 199 40.28 3.00 -3.96
N ASN A 200 39.23 3.47 -3.30
CA ASN A 200 39.16 3.71 -1.85
C ASN A 200 38.08 2.88 -1.14
N ALA A 201 37.56 1.80 -1.76
CA ALA A 201 36.57 0.95 -1.13
C ALA A 201 37.20 0.12 0.00
N MET A 202 36.65 0.20 1.20
CA MET A 202 37.05 -0.58 2.34
C MET A 202 36.48 -2.00 2.26
N GLY A 203 37.16 -2.86 1.53
CA GLY A 203 36.84 -4.29 1.43
C GLY A 203 35.82 -4.64 0.32
N PRO A 204 35.51 -5.93 0.13
CA PRO A 204 34.61 -6.41 -0.89
C PRO A 204 33.18 -5.91 -0.63
N VAL A 205 32.46 -5.57 -1.72
CA VAL A 205 31.02 -5.21 -1.63
C VAL A 205 30.26 -6.49 -1.32
N THR A 206 29.76 -6.61 -0.09
CA THR A 206 29.02 -7.80 0.39
C THR A 206 27.50 -7.53 0.44
N ARG A 207 27.00 -6.47 -0.18
CA ARG A 207 25.58 -6.10 -0.15
C ARG A 207 24.98 -6.28 -1.53
N TYR A 208 23.80 -6.89 -1.54
CA TYR A 208 22.96 -6.97 -2.72
C TYR A 208 21.55 -6.45 -2.39
N SER A 209 20.97 -5.66 -3.29
CA SER A 209 19.66 -5.07 -3.06
C SER A 209 18.79 -5.21 -4.28
N VAL A 210 17.54 -5.58 -4.09
CA VAL A 210 16.47 -5.48 -5.08
C VAL A 210 15.54 -4.35 -4.67
N HIS A 211 15.67 -3.24 -5.38
CA HIS A 211 14.79 -2.09 -5.21
C HIS A 211 14.05 -1.84 -6.51
N LEU A 212 12.79 -2.25 -6.56
CA LEU A 212 11.91 -1.99 -7.69
C LEU A 212 11.13 -0.71 -7.43
N GLY A 213 10.98 0.12 -8.44
CA GLY A 213 10.14 1.33 -8.43
C GLY A 213 10.09 1.94 -9.82
N SER A 214 9.34 3.02 -10.00
CA SER A 214 9.25 3.72 -11.28
C SER A 214 10.59 4.29 -11.70
N THR A 215 10.87 4.28 -13.02
CA THR A 215 12.12 4.81 -13.56
C THR A 215 11.89 5.66 -14.80
N ALA A 216 12.92 6.41 -15.21
CA ALA A 216 12.85 7.38 -16.30
C ALA A 216 11.68 8.37 -16.13
N CYS A 217 11.51 8.85 -14.91
CA CYS A 217 10.49 9.83 -14.59
C CYS A 217 10.89 11.22 -15.06
N ALA A 218 9.95 11.94 -15.64
CA ALA A 218 10.18 13.25 -16.26
C ALA A 218 10.54 14.30 -15.20
N GLY A 219 11.53 15.16 -15.54
CA GLY A 219 12.06 16.17 -14.64
C GLY A 219 13.41 15.76 -14.05
N ASP A 220 14.17 16.74 -13.64
CA ASP A 220 15.51 16.61 -13.06
C ASP A 220 15.54 16.91 -11.56
N SER A 221 14.39 17.29 -11.01
CA SER A 221 14.28 17.71 -9.62
C SER A 221 14.08 16.54 -8.68
N LYS A 222 14.96 16.44 -7.68
CA LYS A 222 14.80 15.51 -6.57
C LYS A 222 13.77 15.97 -5.53
N THR A 223 13.22 17.16 -5.70
CA THR A 223 12.33 17.84 -4.75
C THR A 223 10.94 18.13 -5.32
N GLN A 224 10.68 17.76 -6.57
CA GLN A 224 9.39 17.95 -7.21
C GLN A 224 8.89 16.62 -7.81
N ALA A 225 7.60 16.39 -7.71
CA ALA A 225 6.97 15.24 -8.34
C ALA A 225 7.10 15.32 -9.87
N PRO A 226 7.45 14.22 -10.55
CA PRO A 226 7.48 14.18 -12.00
C PRO A 226 6.07 14.24 -12.59
N SER A 227 5.96 14.65 -13.84
CA SER A 227 4.69 14.63 -14.58
C SER A 227 4.34 13.24 -15.12
N ALA A 228 5.34 12.40 -15.38
CA ALA A 228 5.17 11.04 -15.88
C ALA A 228 6.45 10.22 -15.67
N CYS A 229 6.34 8.89 -15.70
CA CYS A 229 7.46 7.95 -15.76
C CYS A 229 7.31 7.08 -17.01
N GLN A 230 8.40 6.93 -17.79
CA GLN A 230 8.40 6.06 -18.97
C GLN A 230 8.21 4.59 -18.55
N ASN A 231 8.88 4.19 -17.48
CA ASN A 231 8.76 2.84 -16.92
C ASN A 231 8.01 2.93 -15.59
N SER A 232 6.74 2.60 -15.60
CA SER A 232 5.96 2.56 -14.35
C SER A 232 6.46 1.48 -13.39
N ASN A 233 6.97 0.36 -13.93
CA ASN A 233 7.47 -0.82 -13.22
C ASN A 233 6.45 -1.39 -12.21
N ARG A 234 5.19 -1.07 -12.38
CA ARG A 234 4.08 -1.67 -11.63
C ARG A 234 3.72 -2.99 -12.29
N MET A 235 3.62 -4.05 -11.51
CA MET A 235 3.37 -5.40 -12.02
C MET A 235 2.00 -5.89 -11.57
N THR A 236 1.11 -6.16 -12.53
CA THR A 236 -0.16 -6.82 -12.24
C THR A 236 0.06 -8.33 -12.14
N VAL A 237 -0.34 -8.89 -11.02
CA VAL A 237 -0.31 -10.33 -10.74
C VAL A 237 -1.75 -10.84 -10.69
N ARG A 238 -2.05 -11.86 -11.47
CA ARG A 238 -3.37 -12.51 -11.49
C ARG A 238 -3.21 -13.97 -11.12
N LEU A 239 -3.87 -14.37 -10.04
CA LEU A 239 -3.89 -15.72 -9.52
C LEU A 239 -5.28 -16.28 -9.72
N ASN A 240 -5.44 -17.13 -10.72
CA ASN A 240 -6.66 -17.87 -10.96
C ASN A 240 -6.75 -19.07 -10.01
N GLN A 241 -7.95 -19.52 -9.68
CA GLN A 241 -8.17 -20.66 -8.77
C GLN A 241 -7.54 -20.41 -7.38
N PHE A 242 -7.69 -19.20 -6.85
CA PHE A 242 -7.18 -18.81 -5.54
C PHE A 242 -8.34 -18.72 -4.53
N ASP A 243 -8.34 -19.61 -3.53
CA ASP A 243 -9.28 -19.61 -2.42
C ASP A 243 -8.69 -18.82 -1.25
N LEU A 244 -9.28 -17.67 -0.93
CA LEU A 244 -8.80 -16.78 0.14
C LEU A 244 -8.74 -17.46 1.53
N ALA A 245 -9.59 -18.47 1.76
CA ALA A 245 -9.62 -19.17 3.05
C ALA A 245 -8.51 -20.23 3.17
N LYS A 246 -7.93 -20.69 2.06
CA LYS A 246 -6.97 -21.79 2.02
C LYS A 246 -5.61 -21.41 1.48
N ASN A 247 -5.56 -20.41 0.60
CA ASN A 247 -4.33 -20.08 -0.11
C ASN A 247 -3.67 -18.83 0.48
N THR A 248 -2.35 -18.79 0.33
CA THR A 248 -1.51 -17.65 0.68
C THR A 248 -0.71 -17.25 -0.55
N VAL A 249 -0.55 -15.96 -0.80
CA VAL A 249 0.35 -15.44 -1.83
C VAL A 249 1.77 -15.59 -1.34
N VAL A 250 2.56 -16.42 -2.03
CA VAL A 250 3.97 -16.64 -1.68
C VAL A 250 4.84 -15.75 -2.56
N VAL A 251 5.74 -14.99 -1.94
CA VAL A 251 6.76 -14.18 -2.60
C VAL A 251 8.12 -14.81 -2.32
N ASP A 252 8.69 -15.53 -3.32
CA ASP A 252 9.98 -16.22 -3.19
C ASP A 252 11.08 -15.39 -3.84
N MET A 253 11.92 -14.75 -3.02
CA MET A 253 13.06 -13.96 -3.51
C MET A 253 14.17 -14.83 -4.11
N GLY A 254 14.27 -16.09 -3.75
CA GLY A 254 15.17 -17.02 -4.42
C GLY A 254 14.80 -17.20 -5.90
N ALA A 255 13.51 -17.32 -6.20
CA ALA A 255 13.00 -17.39 -7.56
C ALA A 255 13.22 -16.07 -8.33
N VAL A 256 13.02 -14.92 -7.69
CA VAL A 256 13.29 -13.59 -8.27
C VAL A 256 14.78 -13.44 -8.63
N LEU A 257 15.67 -13.96 -7.78
CA LEU A 257 17.12 -13.85 -7.93
C LEU A 257 17.74 -14.97 -8.76
N ALA A 258 16.96 -15.95 -9.24
CA ALA A 258 17.48 -17.16 -9.87
C ALA A 258 18.44 -16.90 -11.06
N GLN A 259 18.25 -15.79 -11.77
CA GLN A 259 19.08 -15.39 -12.91
C GLN A 259 20.00 -14.21 -12.60
N ALA A 260 20.09 -13.78 -11.35
CA ALA A 260 20.93 -12.67 -10.94
C ALA A 260 22.30 -13.15 -10.43
N ASN A 261 23.35 -12.41 -10.75
CA ASN A 261 24.60 -12.47 -10.01
C ASN A 261 24.38 -11.68 -8.71
N VAL A 262 24.45 -12.36 -7.56
CA VAL A 262 24.21 -11.76 -6.24
C VAL A 262 25.48 -11.47 -5.44
N ASP A 263 26.66 -11.61 -6.07
CA ASP A 263 27.98 -11.37 -5.48
C ASP A 263 28.53 -10.00 -5.80
#